data_0fcc9d2b634b7cba6c94eec7b2d3de7c
#
_entry.id   0fcc9d2b634b7cba6c94eec7b2d3de7c
#
_cell.length_a   1.000
_cell.length_b   1.000
_cell.length_c   1.000
_cell.angle_alpha   90.00
_cell.angle_beta   90.00
_cell.angle_gamma   90.00
#
_symmetry.space_group_name_H-M   'P 1'
#
loop_
_entity.id
_entity.type
_entity.pdbx_description
1 polymer ?
#
loop_
_entity_poly.entity_id
_entity_poly.type
_entity_poly.pdbx_seq_one_letter_code
_entity_poly.pdbx_strand_id
1 'polypeptide(L)'
;MKTIILDGSNIIRRQYLSCGKKPDFAQESPMESQLVQMMSQFREDGTRIEIYFDGPKRPTWHKDDWVEVFFSGHKKADDLIVNTVAELAENYGQEVTIITQDYQLQQRCKTYGADVITTNNFWQNYQNCYEYQTISPAWAQN
;
A
#
# COMPACT_ATOMS: atom_id res chain seq x y z
N MET A 1 -16.94 8.51 3.06
CA MET A 1 -16.14 7.38 2.53
C MET A 1 -14.68 7.60 2.87
N LYS A 2 -13.98 6.54 3.16
CA LYS A 2 -12.57 6.56 3.52
C LYS A 2 -11.76 5.80 2.46
N THR A 3 -10.62 6.32 2.07
CA THR A 3 -9.69 5.63 1.16
C THR A 3 -8.35 5.45 1.84
N ILE A 4 -7.85 4.22 1.84
CA ILE A 4 -6.51 3.88 2.33
C ILE A 4 -5.64 3.62 1.12
N ILE A 5 -4.56 4.37 1.00
CA ILE A 5 -3.62 4.28 -0.12
C ILE A 5 -2.31 3.67 0.39
N LEU A 6 -1.89 2.60 -0.25
CA LEU A 6 -0.63 1.93 0.06
C LEU A 6 0.40 2.24 -1.02
N ASP A 7 1.56 2.72 -0.59
CA ASP A 7 2.76 2.81 -1.43
C ASP A 7 3.38 1.41 -1.50
N GLY A 8 2.83 0.57 -2.37
CA GLY A 8 3.10 -0.86 -2.37
C GLY A 8 4.57 -1.19 -2.61
N SER A 9 5.21 -0.50 -3.56
CA SER A 9 6.63 -0.74 -3.84
C SER A 9 7.52 -0.38 -2.66
N ASN A 10 7.22 0.72 -1.97
CA ASN A 10 7.95 1.12 -0.77
C ASN A 10 7.76 0.09 0.35
N ILE A 11 6.53 -0.36 0.57
CA ILE A 11 6.21 -1.36 1.59
C ILE A 11 7.01 -2.64 1.36
N ILE A 12 7.05 -3.13 0.13
CA ILE A 12 7.76 -4.36 -0.23
C ILE A 12 9.26 -4.18 -0.08
N ARG A 13 9.81 -3.08 -0.58
CA ARG A 13 11.26 -2.80 -0.52
C ARG A 13 11.73 -2.66 0.91
N ARG A 14 10.96 -2.04 1.78
CA ARG A 14 11.29 -1.95 3.20
C ARG A 14 11.33 -3.32 3.86
N GLN A 15 10.45 -4.23 3.45
CA GLN A 15 10.48 -5.60 3.96
C GLN A 15 11.76 -6.33 3.53
N TYR A 16 12.20 -6.18 2.28
CA TYR A 16 13.47 -6.72 1.82
C TYR A 16 14.66 -6.18 2.62
N LEU A 17 14.68 -4.87 2.84
CA LEU A 17 15.77 -4.24 3.60
C LEU A 17 15.82 -4.76 5.05
N SER A 18 14.66 -4.98 5.66
CA SER A 18 14.59 -5.57 7.00
C SER A 18 15.18 -6.97 7.04
N CYS A 19 15.11 -7.71 5.96
CA CYS A 19 15.65 -9.06 5.85
C CYS A 19 17.10 -9.10 5.34
N GLY A 20 17.72 -7.94 5.08
CA GLY A 20 19.07 -7.85 4.56
C GLY A 20 19.21 -8.24 3.08
N LYS A 21 18.11 -8.28 2.36
CA LYS A 21 18.10 -8.65 0.94
C LYS A 21 18.03 -7.41 0.05
N LYS A 22 18.63 -7.50 -1.12
CA LYS A 22 18.50 -6.45 -2.12
C LYS A 22 17.20 -6.65 -2.91
N PRO A 23 16.49 -5.55 -3.28
CA PRO A 23 15.31 -5.67 -4.13
C PRO A 23 15.68 -6.31 -5.47
N ASP A 24 14.90 -7.32 -5.88
CA ASP A 24 15.05 -8.01 -7.16
C ASP A 24 13.64 -8.14 -7.77
N PHE A 25 13.50 -7.73 -9.03
CA PHE A 25 12.24 -7.77 -9.74
C PHE A 25 11.60 -9.16 -9.74
N ALA A 26 12.41 -10.21 -9.88
CA ALA A 26 11.90 -11.58 -9.89
C ALA A 26 11.27 -11.99 -8.55
N GLN A 27 11.70 -11.36 -7.45
CA GLN A 27 11.19 -11.63 -6.10
C GLN A 27 10.11 -10.65 -5.68
N GLU A 28 10.11 -9.43 -6.24
CA GLU A 28 9.10 -8.43 -5.93
C GLU A 28 7.69 -8.85 -6.40
N SER A 29 7.58 -9.46 -7.58
CA SER A 29 6.29 -9.79 -8.16
C SER A 29 5.45 -10.74 -7.28
N PRO A 30 6.00 -11.84 -6.72
CA PRO A 30 5.26 -12.65 -5.76
C PRO A 30 4.84 -11.89 -4.51
N MET A 31 5.69 -10.98 -4.01
CA MET A 31 5.37 -10.16 -2.84
C MET A 31 4.29 -9.13 -3.13
N GLU A 32 4.27 -8.58 -4.34
CA GLU A 32 3.19 -7.70 -4.78
C GLU A 32 1.84 -8.42 -4.72
N SER A 33 1.79 -9.63 -5.29
CA SER A 33 0.57 -10.44 -5.28
C SER A 33 0.15 -10.79 -3.86
N GLN A 34 1.09 -11.12 -2.99
CA GLN A 34 0.80 -11.39 -1.59
C GLN A 34 0.24 -10.17 -0.87
N LEU A 35 0.79 -8.98 -1.11
CA LEU A 35 0.28 -7.75 -0.52
C LEU A 35 -1.16 -7.49 -0.95
N VAL A 36 -1.47 -7.65 -2.24
CA VAL A 36 -2.83 -7.49 -2.75
C VAL A 36 -3.77 -8.49 -2.09
N GLN A 37 -3.36 -9.75 -2.00
CA GLN A 37 -4.15 -10.80 -1.37
C GLN A 37 -4.42 -10.50 0.11
N MET A 38 -3.41 -10.04 0.82
CA MET A 38 -3.54 -9.64 2.22
C MET A 38 -4.58 -8.54 2.39
N MET A 39 -4.47 -7.49 1.59
CA MET A 39 -5.38 -6.34 1.70
C MET A 39 -6.81 -6.71 1.29
N SER A 40 -6.97 -7.68 0.41
CA SER A 40 -8.29 -8.17 0.02
C SER A 40 -9.04 -8.88 1.16
N GLN A 41 -8.34 -9.28 2.20
CA GLN A 41 -8.95 -9.89 3.39
C GLN A 41 -9.44 -8.87 4.40
N PHE A 42 -9.05 -7.61 4.27
CA PHE A 42 -9.47 -6.54 5.15
C PHE A 42 -10.64 -5.78 4.52
N ARG A 43 -11.84 -6.11 4.97
CA ARG A 43 -13.01 -5.37 4.53
C ARG A 43 -13.57 -4.56 5.70
N GLU A 44 -13.74 -3.27 5.45
CA GLU A 44 -14.39 -2.36 6.36
C GLU A 44 -15.41 -1.56 5.55
N ASP A 45 -16.67 -1.53 6.00
CA ASP A 45 -17.73 -0.83 5.29
C ASP A 45 -17.38 0.66 5.14
N GLY A 46 -17.57 1.18 3.92
CA GLY A 46 -17.25 2.56 3.60
C GLY A 46 -15.77 2.83 3.38
N THR A 47 -14.92 1.80 3.37
CA THR A 47 -13.48 1.94 3.13
C THR A 47 -13.09 1.29 1.82
N ARG A 48 -12.32 2.02 1.02
CA ARG A 48 -11.71 1.56 -0.21
C ARG A 48 -10.19 1.50 -0.02
N ILE A 49 -9.56 0.53 -0.64
CA ILE A 49 -8.10 0.35 -0.59
C ILE A 49 -7.55 0.51 -2.00
N GLU A 50 -6.52 1.34 -2.15
CA GLU A 50 -5.77 1.50 -3.39
C GLU A 50 -4.31 1.19 -3.15
N ILE A 51 -3.73 0.33 -3.99
CA ILE A 51 -2.33 -0.10 -3.87
C ILE A 51 -1.60 0.35 -5.13
N TYR A 52 -0.50 1.08 -4.95
CA TYR A 52 0.29 1.62 -6.04
C TYR A 52 1.65 0.93 -6.11
N PHE A 53 2.01 0.48 -7.31
CA PHE A 53 3.31 -0.12 -7.59
C PHE A 53 4.03 0.67 -8.67
N ASP A 54 5.36 0.77 -8.57
CA ASP A 54 6.18 1.36 -9.61
C ASP A 54 6.27 0.44 -10.82
N GLY A 55 6.42 1.05 -12.01
CA GLY A 55 6.71 0.34 -13.24
C GLY A 55 5.49 -0.01 -14.08
N PRO A 56 5.69 -0.84 -15.12
CA PRO A 56 4.65 -1.14 -16.08
C PRO A 56 3.58 -2.06 -15.50
N LYS A 57 2.39 -2.01 -16.09
CA LYS A 57 1.30 -2.88 -15.72
C LYS A 57 1.72 -4.35 -15.89
N ARG A 58 1.39 -5.16 -14.91
CA ARG A 58 1.69 -6.59 -14.89
C ARG A 58 0.59 -7.33 -14.15
N PRO A 59 0.48 -8.67 -14.32
CA PRO A 59 -0.53 -9.44 -13.62
C PRO A 59 -0.34 -9.36 -12.11
N THR A 60 -1.44 -9.20 -11.39
CA THR A 60 -1.47 -9.22 -9.93
C THR A 60 -2.42 -10.30 -9.47
N TRP A 61 -2.35 -10.62 -8.19
CA TRP A 61 -3.26 -11.57 -7.58
C TRP A 61 -4.71 -11.09 -7.70
N HIS A 62 -5.64 -12.03 -7.67
CA HIS A 62 -7.07 -11.70 -7.66
C HIS A 62 -7.39 -10.79 -6.46
N LYS A 63 -8.13 -9.73 -6.75
CA LYS A 63 -8.53 -8.73 -5.76
C LYS A 63 -10.04 -8.62 -5.69
N ASP A 64 -10.53 -8.17 -4.55
CA ASP A 64 -11.94 -7.89 -4.33
C ASP A 64 -12.31 -6.48 -4.77
N ASP A 65 -13.60 -6.18 -4.83
CA ASP A 65 -14.12 -4.91 -5.37
C ASP A 65 -13.66 -3.68 -4.57
N TRP A 66 -13.33 -3.85 -3.29
CA TRP A 66 -12.87 -2.75 -2.44
C TRP A 66 -11.36 -2.52 -2.52
N VAL A 67 -10.62 -3.31 -3.29
CA VAL A 67 -9.18 -3.16 -3.50
C VAL A 67 -8.91 -2.90 -4.96
N GLU A 68 -8.20 -1.81 -5.25
CA GLU A 68 -7.78 -1.48 -6.60
C GLU A 68 -6.27 -1.38 -6.66
N VAL A 69 -5.68 -1.84 -7.76
CA VAL A 69 -4.23 -1.87 -7.95
C VAL A 69 -3.87 -0.99 -9.13
N PHE A 70 -2.89 -0.12 -8.94
CA PHE A 70 -2.40 0.82 -9.95
C PHE A 70 -0.91 0.64 -10.18
N PHE A 71 -0.49 0.80 -11.43
CA PHE A 71 0.91 0.78 -11.83
C PHE A 71 1.28 2.13 -12.42
N SER A 72 2.44 2.65 -12.04
CA SER A 72 2.84 4.01 -12.42
C SER A 72 3.32 4.12 -13.87
N GLY A 73 3.66 3.02 -14.53
CA GLY A 73 4.20 3.06 -15.88
C GLY A 73 5.56 3.73 -15.89
N HIS A 74 5.71 4.77 -16.72
CA HIS A 74 6.95 5.57 -16.80
C HIS A 74 7.05 6.65 -15.73
N LYS A 75 5.98 6.87 -14.98
CA LYS A 75 5.94 7.85 -13.90
C LYS A 75 6.37 7.20 -12.59
N LYS A 76 6.52 8.01 -11.55
CA LYS A 76 6.75 7.49 -10.21
C LYS A 76 5.42 7.31 -9.49
N ALA A 77 5.31 6.23 -8.72
CA ALA A 77 4.08 5.94 -7.98
C ALA A 77 3.73 7.05 -6.99
N ASP A 78 4.74 7.66 -6.35
CA ASP A 78 4.52 8.76 -5.41
C ASP A 78 3.83 9.96 -6.06
N ASP A 79 4.14 10.30 -7.31
CA ASP A 79 3.45 11.39 -8.00
C ASP A 79 1.98 11.06 -8.25
N LEU A 80 1.67 9.83 -8.66
CA LEU A 80 0.29 9.38 -8.82
C LEU A 80 -0.46 9.40 -7.49
N ILE A 81 0.18 8.97 -6.44
CA ILE A 81 -0.41 8.94 -5.09
C ILE A 81 -0.77 10.35 -4.65
N VAL A 82 0.14 11.30 -4.79
CA VAL A 82 -0.12 12.69 -4.38
C VAL A 82 -1.28 13.27 -5.17
N ASN A 83 -1.33 13.04 -6.48
CA ASN A 83 -2.43 13.53 -7.32
C ASN A 83 -3.77 12.92 -6.88
N THR A 84 -3.80 11.65 -6.55
CA THR A 84 -5.00 10.97 -6.09
C THR A 84 -5.44 11.50 -4.72
N VAL A 85 -4.50 11.69 -3.79
CA VAL A 85 -4.80 12.24 -2.47
C VAL A 85 -5.42 13.63 -2.60
N ALA A 86 -4.83 14.49 -3.43
CA ALA A 86 -5.34 15.84 -3.66
C ALA A 86 -6.76 15.81 -4.23
N GLU A 87 -7.00 14.95 -5.21
CA GLU A 87 -8.32 14.83 -5.83
C GLU A 87 -9.37 14.34 -4.84
N LEU A 88 -9.08 13.27 -4.12
CA LEU A 88 -10.03 12.69 -3.16
C LEU A 88 -10.35 13.65 -2.03
N ALA A 89 -9.35 14.34 -1.51
CA ALA A 89 -9.54 15.27 -0.40
C ALA A 89 -10.26 16.55 -0.84
N GLU A 90 -9.84 17.14 -1.96
CA GLU A 90 -10.34 18.45 -2.39
C GLU A 90 -11.68 18.36 -3.14
N ASN A 91 -11.84 17.36 -4.04
CA ASN A 91 -13.00 17.27 -4.90
C ASN A 91 -14.10 16.39 -4.32
N TYR A 92 -13.74 15.41 -3.50
CA TYR A 92 -14.70 14.45 -2.96
C TYR A 92 -14.85 14.51 -1.44
N GLY A 93 -14.04 15.31 -0.75
CA GLY A 93 -14.11 15.47 0.70
C GLY A 93 -13.92 14.17 1.48
N GLN A 94 -13.18 13.22 0.91
CA GLN A 94 -12.97 11.92 1.56
C GLN A 94 -11.88 12.01 2.62
N GLU A 95 -11.97 11.15 3.63
CA GLU A 95 -10.85 10.86 4.51
C GLU A 95 -9.85 9.99 3.76
N VAL A 96 -8.59 10.39 3.75
CA VAL A 96 -7.53 9.67 3.05
C VAL A 96 -6.42 9.35 4.03
N THR A 97 -5.98 8.09 4.03
CA THR A 97 -4.83 7.62 4.80
C THR A 97 -3.79 7.09 3.82
N ILE A 98 -2.55 7.54 3.95
CA ILE A 98 -1.42 7.03 3.15
C ILE A 98 -0.51 6.17 4.03
N ILE A 99 -0.13 5.00 3.52
CA ILE A 99 0.79 4.10 4.20
C ILE A 99 2.09 4.06 3.41
N THR A 100 3.13 4.66 3.98
CA THR A 100 4.47 4.71 3.38
C THR A 100 5.52 5.04 4.44
N GLN A 101 6.76 4.62 4.20
CA GLN A 101 7.90 5.01 5.01
C GLN A 101 8.65 6.20 4.39
N ASP A 102 8.31 6.60 3.18
CA ASP A 102 8.94 7.72 2.48
C ASP A 102 8.48 9.04 3.10
N TYR A 103 9.41 9.72 3.79
CA TYR A 103 9.11 10.97 4.49
C TYR A 103 8.63 12.07 3.54
N GLN A 104 9.25 12.20 2.36
CA GLN A 104 8.85 13.23 1.39
C GLN A 104 7.42 13.00 0.90
N LEU A 105 7.07 11.75 0.60
CA LEU A 105 5.71 11.42 0.20
C LEU A 105 4.71 11.71 1.33
N GLN A 106 5.07 11.36 2.57
CA GLN A 106 4.24 11.67 3.73
C GLN A 106 3.93 13.16 3.81
N GLN A 107 4.94 14.01 3.67
CA GLN A 107 4.77 15.47 3.77
C GLN A 107 3.93 16.02 2.63
N ARG A 108 4.13 15.53 1.42
CA ARG A 108 3.32 15.94 0.26
C ARG A 108 1.84 15.60 0.47
N CYS A 109 1.54 14.42 0.99
CA CYS A 109 0.17 14.00 1.24
C CYS A 109 -0.47 14.77 2.41
N LYS A 110 0.29 15.06 3.45
CA LYS A 110 -0.20 15.86 4.59
C LYS A 110 -0.64 17.25 4.17
N THR A 111 -0.03 17.81 3.14
CA THR A 111 -0.41 19.12 2.60
C THR A 111 -1.88 19.15 2.19
N TYR A 112 -2.42 18.02 1.76
CA TYR A 112 -3.82 17.89 1.36
C TYR A 112 -4.71 17.31 2.46
N GLY A 113 -4.19 17.20 3.68
CA GLY A 113 -4.98 16.74 4.82
C GLY A 113 -5.01 15.24 5.03
N ALA A 114 -4.18 14.47 4.32
CA ALA A 114 -4.14 13.03 4.52
C ALA A 114 -3.52 12.65 5.86
N ASP A 115 -4.04 11.60 6.47
CA ASP A 115 -3.41 10.95 7.61
C ASP A 115 -2.29 10.05 7.11
N VAL A 116 -1.24 9.91 7.91
CA VAL A 116 -0.08 9.09 7.56
C VAL A 116 0.08 7.96 8.56
N ILE A 117 0.25 6.75 8.03
CA ILE A 117 0.67 5.57 8.80
C ILE A 117 2.00 5.11 8.22
N THR A 118 3.01 4.94 9.08
CA THR A 118 4.30 4.42 8.62
C THR A 118 4.17 2.95 8.24
N THR A 119 5.04 2.49 7.35
CA THR A 119 5.07 1.08 6.96
C THR A 119 5.30 0.18 8.17
N ASN A 120 6.16 0.60 9.11
CA ASN A 120 6.41 -0.17 10.33
C ASN A 120 5.16 -0.31 11.19
N ASN A 121 4.41 0.76 11.38
CA ASN A 121 3.15 0.71 12.14
C ASN A 121 2.10 -0.12 11.42
N PHE A 122 2.05 -0.04 10.09
CA PHE A 122 1.15 -0.86 9.30
C PHE A 122 1.42 -2.36 9.53
N TRP A 123 2.69 -2.79 9.43
CA TRP A 123 3.05 -4.18 9.66
C TRP A 123 2.72 -4.64 11.07
N GLN A 124 3.00 -3.81 12.06
CA GLN A 124 2.71 -4.14 13.46
C GLN A 124 1.22 -4.32 13.69
N ASN A 125 0.41 -3.39 13.19
CA ASN A 125 -1.05 -3.49 13.31
C ASN A 125 -1.59 -4.68 12.53
N TYR A 126 -1.06 -4.94 11.36
CA TYR A 126 -1.44 -6.06 10.54
C TYR A 126 -1.16 -7.39 11.24
N GLN A 127 0.02 -7.55 11.82
CA GLN A 127 0.38 -8.76 12.57
C GLN A 127 -0.57 -8.99 13.74
N ASN A 128 -0.91 -7.93 14.49
CA ASN A 128 -1.83 -8.04 15.60
C ASN A 128 -3.23 -8.50 15.15
N CYS A 129 -3.68 -8.05 13.99
CA CYS A 129 -4.95 -8.51 13.42
C CYS A 129 -4.86 -9.94 12.90
N TYR A 130 -3.69 -10.37 12.44
CA TYR A 130 -3.47 -11.66 11.80
C TYR A 130 -3.19 -12.80 12.77
N GLU A 131 -2.78 -12.52 13.99
CA GLU A 131 -2.59 -13.55 15.01
C GLU A 131 -3.87 -14.33 15.28
N TYR A 132 -5.01 -13.76 14.95
CA TYR A 132 -6.33 -14.39 15.07
C TYR A 132 -6.79 -15.08 13.77
N GLN A 133 -6.03 -14.94 12.68
CA GLN A 133 -6.34 -15.54 11.39
C GLN A 133 -5.17 -16.42 10.96
N THR A 134 -5.45 -17.60 10.53
CA THR A 134 -4.53 -18.73 10.51
C THR A 134 -3.41 -18.72 9.46
N ILE A 135 -3.23 -17.69 8.63
CA ILE A 135 -2.18 -17.70 7.61
C ILE A 135 -1.59 -16.31 7.42
N SER A 136 -0.45 -16.08 8.03
CA SER A 136 0.40 -14.95 7.72
C SER A 136 1.37 -15.35 6.61
N PRO A 137 1.51 -14.56 5.52
CA PRO A 137 2.56 -14.86 4.54
C PRO A 137 3.93 -14.89 5.21
N ALA A 138 4.80 -15.79 4.76
CA ALA A 138 6.12 -15.97 5.38
C ALA A 138 6.94 -14.67 5.42
N TRP A 139 6.80 -13.80 4.40
CA TRP A 139 7.51 -12.53 4.31
C TRP A 139 6.97 -11.46 5.26
N ALA A 140 5.78 -11.62 5.80
CA ALA A 140 5.17 -10.69 6.76
C ALA A 140 5.50 -11.04 8.21
N GLN A 141 6.20 -12.13 8.45
CA GLN A 141 6.51 -12.64 9.79
C GLN A 141 7.82 -12.10 10.37
N ASN A 142 8.52 -11.22 9.67
CA ASN A 142 9.80 -10.69 10.17
C ASN A 142 9.66 -9.27 10.68
#